data_4fb33741f3e09ce66a44c6ed69c535ca
#
_entry.id   4fb33741f3e09ce66a44c6ed69c535ca
#
_cell.length_a   1.000
_cell.length_b   1.000
_cell.length_c   1.000
_cell.angle_alpha   90.00
_cell.angle_beta   90.00
_cell.angle_gamma   90.00
#
_symmetry.space_group_name_H-M   'P 1'
#
loop_
_entity.id
_entity.type
_entity.pdbx_description
1 polymer ?
#
loop_
_entity_poly.entity_id
_entity_poly.type
_entity_poly.pdbx_seq_one_letter_code
_entity_poly.pdbx_strand_id
1 'polypeptide(L)'
;MSKKSIKREIADAVDFLLVDIGTSDQKDIQNIEINLLENYHDHPFSLCTGKRLEDMVESIKENGILNPVIVIKKEIGGYEILSGHNRVNAAKLANLKTVPCIIKENLTQEQAYTYVIETNLMQRSFSDLLPTEKAVVLKLRYEKITSQGKRNDLQKELNRLNDGIVVKKNKRAEDKLDSRKNIGKEYNLSGASIARYLRLNYLTDNWKQAVDNDEIGLMMAVDISYLLTELQDYLYKECKEWGLCLKPSDAKALHLMDRKEALNKEMVNTYLLNPENSKPKEYQNIKLSQSAYKKFFRDESKEEVEKIVERALAMYFRENKQAL
;
A
#
# COMPACT_ATOMS: atom_id res chain seq x y z
N MET A 1 -16.54 -7.81 27.02
CA MET A 1 -17.30 -6.73 26.35
C MET A 1 -17.39 -7.02 24.88
N SER A 2 -18.55 -6.93 24.36
CA SER A 2 -19.22 -7.73 23.35
C SER A 2 -18.84 -7.38 21.90
N LYS A 3 -18.77 -8.42 21.03
CA LYS A 3 -18.79 -8.35 19.55
C LYS A 3 -19.88 -7.42 18.95
N LYS A 4 -20.80 -6.93 19.78
CA LYS A 4 -21.87 -5.97 19.43
C LYS A 4 -21.38 -4.51 19.24
N SER A 5 -20.27 -4.08 19.88
CA SER A 5 -19.78 -2.70 19.78
C SER A 5 -19.12 -2.43 18.41
N ILE A 6 -18.29 -3.35 17.93
CA ILE A 6 -17.53 -3.20 16.68
C ILE A 6 -18.47 -3.23 15.46
N LYS A 7 -19.52 -4.09 15.49
CA LYS A 7 -20.56 -4.08 14.46
C LYS A 7 -21.37 -2.79 14.40
N ARG A 8 -21.53 -2.08 15.52
CA ARG A 8 -22.24 -0.78 15.55
C ARG A 8 -21.40 0.36 14.95
N GLU A 9 -20.10 0.44 15.22
CA GLU A 9 -19.25 1.51 14.67
C GLU A 9 -18.99 1.35 13.16
N ILE A 10 -18.88 0.11 12.69
CA ILE A 10 -18.86 -0.18 11.24
C ILE A 10 -20.25 0.09 10.63
N ALA A 11 -21.33 -0.25 11.35
CA ALA A 11 -22.68 0.09 10.94
C ALA A 11 -22.89 1.60 10.86
N ASP A 12 -22.41 2.38 11.83
CA ASP A 12 -22.56 3.85 11.86
C ASP A 12 -21.76 4.54 10.74
N ALA A 13 -20.57 4.01 10.36
CA ALA A 13 -19.82 4.49 9.18
C ALA A 13 -20.47 3.99 7.87
N VAL A 14 -20.97 2.76 7.87
CA VAL A 14 -21.73 2.16 6.77
C VAL A 14 -23.11 2.82 6.67
N ASP A 15 -23.77 3.12 7.79
CA ASP A 15 -25.04 3.85 7.81
C ASP A 15 -24.84 5.31 7.34
N PHE A 16 -23.76 5.98 7.67
CA PHE A 16 -23.42 7.30 7.10
C PHE A 16 -23.22 7.20 5.57
N LEU A 17 -22.60 6.13 5.08
CA LEU A 17 -22.42 5.87 3.64
C LEU A 17 -23.69 5.30 3.00
N LEU A 18 -24.51 4.52 3.73
CA LEU A 18 -25.72 3.88 3.26
C LEU A 18 -26.98 4.73 3.49
N VAL A 19 -27.05 5.56 4.53
CA VAL A 19 -28.11 6.56 4.72
C VAL A 19 -28.16 7.52 3.55
N ASP A 20 -27.02 7.79 2.96
CA ASP A 20 -26.92 8.59 1.74
C ASP A 20 -27.24 7.77 0.45
N ILE A 21 -27.30 6.44 0.55
CA ILE A 21 -27.72 5.53 -0.54
C ILE A 21 -29.21 5.11 -0.39
N GLY A 22 -29.78 5.19 0.83
CA GLY A 22 -31.08 4.55 1.18
C GLY A 22 -32.24 5.45 1.57
N THR A 23 -32.09 6.77 1.67
CA THR A 23 -33.22 7.68 1.91
C THR A 23 -33.48 8.56 0.68
N SER A 24 -34.46 8.16 -0.09
CA SER A 24 -35.42 8.96 -0.88
C SER A 24 -35.00 10.36 -1.38
N ASP A 25 -33.88 10.42 -2.08
CA ASP A 25 -33.76 11.28 -3.24
C ASP A 25 -33.22 10.39 -4.35
N GLN A 26 -33.97 10.28 -5.44
CA GLN A 26 -33.43 9.77 -6.71
C GLN A 26 -32.28 10.69 -7.07
N LYS A 27 -31.07 10.39 -6.55
CA LYS A 27 -29.87 11.11 -6.95
C LYS A 27 -29.76 10.88 -8.44
N ASP A 28 -29.99 11.92 -9.23
CA ASP A 28 -29.99 11.86 -10.67
C ASP A 28 -28.70 11.22 -11.17
N ILE A 29 -28.82 10.01 -11.71
CA ILE A 29 -27.71 9.37 -12.40
C ILE A 29 -27.49 10.14 -13.69
N GLN A 30 -26.32 10.75 -13.81
CA GLN A 30 -25.95 11.52 -14.98
C GLN A 30 -24.91 10.75 -15.79
N ASN A 31 -25.11 10.71 -17.11
CA ASN A 31 -24.09 10.18 -18.02
C ASN A 31 -23.02 11.24 -18.26
N ILE A 32 -21.83 11.02 -17.70
CA ILE A 32 -20.69 11.93 -17.81
C ILE A 32 -19.73 11.40 -18.84
N GLU A 33 -19.17 12.28 -19.69
CA GLU A 33 -18.14 11.93 -20.65
C GLU A 33 -16.89 11.40 -19.92
N ILE A 34 -16.35 10.31 -20.43
CA ILE A 34 -15.23 9.62 -19.79
C ILE A 34 -13.96 10.48 -19.70
N ASN A 35 -13.82 11.43 -20.65
CA ASN A 35 -12.68 12.35 -20.69
C ASN A 35 -12.73 13.41 -19.58
N LEU A 36 -13.90 13.61 -18.96
CA LEU A 36 -14.08 14.52 -17.83
C LEU A 36 -13.85 13.85 -16.48
N LEU A 37 -13.61 12.51 -16.48
CA LEU A 37 -13.40 11.69 -15.29
C LEU A 37 -11.91 11.48 -15.06
N GLU A 38 -11.42 11.96 -13.92
CA GLU A 38 -10.05 11.76 -13.46
C GLU A 38 -10.03 10.91 -12.20
N ASN A 39 -8.94 10.18 -11.99
CA ASN A 39 -8.73 9.50 -10.72
C ASN A 39 -8.62 10.54 -9.60
N TYR A 40 -9.07 10.17 -8.40
CA TYR A 40 -8.83 10.99 -7.21
C TYR A 40 -7.34 11.27 -7.07
N HIS A 41 -6.94 12.52 -6.83
CA HIS A 41 -5.53 12.95 -6.86
C HIS A 41 -4.62 12.16 -5.91
N ASP A 42 -5.13 11.78 -4.74
CA ASP A 42 -4.41 10.96 -3.74
C ASP A 42 -4.94 9.52 -3.67
N HIS A 43 -5.34 8.93 -4.83
CA HIS A 43 -5.88 7.57 -4.86
C HIS A 43 -4.82 6.53 -4.48
N PRO A 44 -4.91 5.87 -3.31
CA PRO A 44 -3.83 5.03 -2.79
C PRO A 44 -3.85 3.59 -3.29
N PHE A 45 -4.91 3.20 -4.02
CA PHE A 45 -5.09 1.80 -4.41
C PHE A 45 -4.72 1.57 -5.86
N SER A 46 -4.02 0.46 -6.12
CA SER A 46 -3.68 0.03 -7.46
C SER A 46 -4.91 -0.41 -8.26
N LEU A 47 -4.95 -0.05 -9.52
CA LEU A 47 -5.98 -0.52 -10.44
C LEU A 47 -5.80 -2.02 -10.72
N CYS A 48 -6.90 -2.72 -10.99
CA CYS A 48 -6.83 -4.12 -11.35
C CYS A 48 -6.18 -4.29 -12.73
N THR A 49 -5.43 -5.39 -12.89
CA THR A 49 -4.71 -5.76 -14.11
C THR A 49 -4.97 -7.21 -14.46
N GLY A 50 -4.49 -7.66 -15.62
CA GLY A 50 -4.59 -9.04 -16.08
C GLY A 50 -6.04 -9.50 -16.25
N LYS A 51 -6.28 -10.79 -16.03
CA LYS A 51 -7.56 -11.45 -16.28
C LYS A 51 -8.76 -10.74 -15.63
N ARG A 52 -8.60 -10.26 -14.40
CA ARG A 52 -9.68 -9.54 -13.71
C ARG A 52 -10.10 -8.26 -14.42
N LEU A 53 -9.16 -7.55 -15.04
CA LEU A 53 -9.46 -6.37 -15.86
C LEU A 53 -10.14 -6.79 -17.18
N GLU A 54 -9.65 -7.83 -17.82
CA GLU A 54 -10.21 -8.38 -19.05
C GLU A 54 -11.66 -8.82 -18.87
N ASP A 55 -11.94 -9.60 -17.83
CA ASP A 55 -13.32 -10.04 -17.48
C ASP A 55 -14.24 -8.82 -17.23
N MET A 56 -13.72 -7.78 -16.59
CA MET A 56 -14.49 -6.54 -16.35
C MET A 56 -14.75 -5.78 -17.64
N VAL A 57 -13.79 -5.70 -18.55
CA VAL A 57 -13.95 -5.07 -19.88
C VAL A 57 -14.98 -5.79 -20.71
N GLU A 58 -14.97 -7.13 -20.71
CA GLU A 58 -15.94 -7.96 -21.43
C GLU A 58 -17.36 -7.74 -20.86
N SER A 59 -17.51 -7.82 -19.54
CA SER A 59 -18.80 -7.56 -18.88
C SER A 59 -19.34 -6.17 -19.19
N ILE A 60 -18.48 -5.14 -19.23
CA ILE A 60 -18.89 -3.76 -19.54
C ILE A 60 -19.26 -3.60 -21.00
N LYS A 61 -18.63 -4.32 -21.92
CA LYS A 61 -19.03 -4.34 -23.35
C LYS A 61 -20.41 -4.93 -23.56
N GLU A 62 -20.73 -6.00 -22.80
CA GLU A 62 -22.01 -6.69 -22.93
C GLU A 62 -23.15 -5.98 -22.23
N ASN A 63 -22.94 -5.54 -21.00
CA ASN A 63 -24.00 -5.09 -20.09
C ASN A 63 -23.93 -3.59 -19.75
N GLY A 64 -22.88 -2.89 -20.20
CA GLY A 64 -22.60 -1.54 -19.74
C GLY A 64 -22.17 -1.50 -18.28
N ILE A 65 -22.19 -0.31 -17.69
CA ILE A 65 -21.90 -0.12 -16.27
C ILE A 65 -23.21 -0.19 -15.47
N LEU A 66 -23.44 -1.31 -14.81
CA LEU A 66 -24.67 -1.56 -14.04
C LEU A 66 -24.74 -0.72 -12.75
N ASN A 67 -23.60 -0.58 -12.07
CA ASN A 67 -23.50 0.22 -10.85
C ASN A 67 -22.84 1.56 -11.15
N PRO A 68 -23.49 2.71 -10.93
CA PRO A 68 -22.95 4.02 -11.26
C PRO A 68 -21.66 4.29 -10.50
N VAL A 69 -20.78 5.06 -11.11
CA VAL A 69 -19.54 5.57 -10.53
C VAL A 69 -19.88 6.75 -9.63
N ILE A 70 -19.18 6.89 -8.51
CA ILE A 70 -19.40 8.02 -7.59
C ILE A 70 -18.28 9.01 -7.79
N VAL A 71 -18.65 10.27 -8.01
CA VAL A 71 -17.73 11.35 -8.37
C VAL A 71 -18.00 12.61 -7.55
N ILE A 72 -16.99 13.45 -7.45
CA ILE A 72 -17.09 14.84 -6.94
C ILE A 72 -16.70 15.81 -8.04
N LYS A 73 -17.38 16.96 -8.09
CA LYS A 73 -17.08 18.03 -9.06
C LYS A 73 -15.79 18.75 -8.66
N LYS A 74 -14.91 18.99 -9.63
CA LYS A 74 -13.69 19.79 -9.46
C LYS A 74 -14.01 21.28 -9.62
N GLU A 75 -13.26 22.14 -8.94
CA GLU A 75 -13.40 23.60 -9.04
C GLU A 75 -13.05 24.13 -10.46
N ILE A 76 -12.06 23.53 -11.12
CA ILE A 76 -11.55 23.93 -12.44
C ILE A 76 -12.22 23.17 -13.59
N GLY A 77 -13.36 22.51 -13.32
CA GLY A 77 -14.09 21.70 -14.30
C GLY A 77 -13.68 20.21 -14.28
N GLY A 78 -14.59 19.35 -14.77
CA GLY A 78 -14.43 17.90 -14.69
C GLY A 78 -14.80 17.33 -13.32
N TYR A 79 -14.50 16.05 -13.13
CA TYR A 79 -14.90 15.29 -11.94
C TYR A 79 -13.77 14.38 -11.48
N GLU A 80 -13.63 14.23 -10.17
CA GLU A 80 -12.77 13.21 -9.55
C GLU A 80 -13.59 12.01 -9.11
N ILE A 81 -13.06 10.82 -9.36
CA ILE A 81 -13.69 9.55 -9.04
C ILE A 81 -13.45 9.23 -7.57
N LEU A 82 -14.53 9.11 -6.78
CA LEU A 82 -14.47 8.65 -5.40
C LEU A 82 -14.61 7.14 -5.28
N SER A 83 -15.44 6.52 -6.15
CA SER A 83 -15.62 5.06 -6.19
C SER A 83 -15.89 4.59 -7.61
N GLY A 84 -15.22 3.52 -8.02
CA GLY A 84 -15.38 2.91 -9.33
C GLY A 84 -14.23 3.13 -10.30
N HIS A 85 -13.04 3.45 -9.82
CA HIS A 85 -11.83 3.64 -10.62
C HIS A 85 -11.59 2.49 -11.62
N ASN A 86 -11.74 1.24 -11.18
CA ASN A 86 -11.59 0.07 -12.05
C ASN A 86 -12.68 0.00 -13.14
N ARG A 87 -13.93 0.40 -12.81
CA ARG A 87 -15.03 0.44 -13.79
C ARG A 87 -14.77 1.49 -14.87
N VAL A 88 -14.29 2.68 -14.47
CA VAL A 88 -13.92 3.74 -15.43
C VAL A 88 -12.73 3.31 -16.29
N ASN A 89 -11.70 2.68 -15.70
CA ASN A 89 -10.57 2.15 -16.45
C ASN A 89 -11.01 1.09 -17.47
N ALA A 90 -11.85 0.14 -17.08
CA ALA A 90 -12.39 -0.87 -17.97
C ALA A 90 -13.33 -0.28 -19.05
N ALA A 91 -14.12 0.75 -18.71
CA ALA A 91 -14.95 1.48 -19.66
C ALA A 91 -14.14 2.22 -20.73
N LYS A 92 -13.00 2.81 -20.35
CA LYS A 92 -12.03 3.38 -21.31
C LYS A 92 -11.52 2.33 -22.32
N LEU A 93 -11.15 1.15 -21.82
CA LEU A 93 -10.70 0.04 -22.65
C LEU A 93 -11.83 -0.59 -23.50
N ALA A 94 -13.07 -0.51 -23.01
CA ALA A 94 -14.26 -0.90 -23.76
C ALA A 94 -14.70 0.15 -24.81
N ASN A 95 -14.01 1.31 -24.91
CA ASN A 95 -14.31 2.43 -25.79
C ASN A 95 -15.71 3.05 -25.55
N LEU A 96 -16.20 3.06 -24.32
CA LEU A 96 -17.40 3.80 -23.97
C LEU A 96 -17.13 5.31 -24.02
N LYS A 97 -18.13 6.10 -24.45
CA LYS A 97 -18.05 7.57 -24.48
C LYS A 97 -18.44 8.20 -23.16
N THR A 98 -19.42 7.60 -22.50
CA THR A 98 -20.01 8.12 -21.26
C THR A 98 -20.10 7.01 -20.20
N VAL A 99 -20.17 7.43 -18.95
CA VAL A 99 -20.27 6.56 -17.77
C VAL A 99 -21.40 7.07 -16.87
N PRO A 100 -22.32 6.21 -16.40
CA PRO A 100 -23.33 6.62 -15.44
C PRO A 100 -22.68 6.96 -14.10
N CYS A 101 -22.88 8.18 -13.62
CA CYS A 101 -22.26 8.73 -12.43
C CYS A 101 -23.30 9.30 -11.46
N ILE A 102 -23.02 9.21 -10.17
CA ILE A 102 -23.69 9.94 -9.10
C ILE A 102 -22.72 11.01 -8.61
N ILE A 103 -23.15 12.26 -8.67
CA ILE A 103 -22.33 13.39 -8.21
C ILE A 103 -22.58 13.60 -6.72
N LYS A 104 -21.52 13.57 -5.93
CA LYS A 104 -21.54 13.98 -4.52
C LYS A 104 -21.18 15.45 -4.42
N GLU A 105 -21.99 16.17 -3.66
CA GLU A 105 -21.80 17.60 -3.40
C GLU A 105 -21.40 17.83 -1.94
N ASN A 106 -20.80 18.99 -1.66
CA ASN A 106 -20.51 19.46 -0.31
C ASN A 106 -19.61 18.55 0.54
N LEU A 107 -18.72 17.74 -0.08
CA LEU A 107 -17.71 16.98 0.64
C LEU A 107 -16.44 17.82 0.82
N THR A 108 -15.90 17.83 2.05
CA THR A 108 -14.54 18.32 2.27
C THR A 108 -13.52 17.34 1.67
N GLN A 109 -12.28 17.80 1.43
CA GLN A 109 -11.21 16.93 0.92
C GLN A 109 -10.98 15.71 1.83
N GLU A 110 -11.01 15.91 3.16
CA GLU A 110 -10.86 14.84 4.15
C GLU A 110 -12.01 13.82 4.06
N GLN A 111 -13.24 14.29 3.87
CA GLN A 111 -14.41 13.42 3.68
C GLN A 111 -14.33 12.66 2.35
N ALA A 112 -13.93 13.31 1.27
CA ALA A 112 -13.75 12.69 -0.03
C ALA A 112 -12.67 11.60 0.02
N TYR A 113 -11.51 11.88 0.64
CA TYR A 113 -10.46 10.90 0.85
C TYR A 113 -10.90 9.71 1.71
N THR A 114 -11.61 9.98 2.79
CA THR A 114 -12.21 8.92 3.63
C THR A 114 -13.16 8.04 2.81
N TYR A 115 -13.99 8.67 1.96
CA TYR A 115 -14.91 7.96 1.09
C TYR A 115 -14.21 7.00 0.13
N VAL A 116 -13.12 7.46 -0.52
CA VAL A 116 -12.28 6.62 -1.39
C VAL A 116 -11.77 5.39 -0.65
N ILE A 117 -11.26 5.55 0.57
CA ILE A 117 -10.69 4.45 1.34
C ILE A 117 -11.77 3.47 1.81
N GLU A 118 -12.86 3.95 2.41
CA GLU A 118 -13.93 3.10 2.94
C GLU A 118 -14.62 2.29 1.83
N THR A 119 -14.87 2.88 0.66
CA THR A 119 -15.49 2.15 -0.45
C THR A 119 -14.60 1.05 -1.02
N ASN A 120 -13.28 1.24 -1.02
CA ASN A 120 -12.34 0.19 -1.41
C ASN A 120 -12.26 -0.93 -0.37
N LEU A 121 -12.28 -0.60 0.92
CA LEU A 121 -12.31 -1.61 2.00
C LEU A 121 -13.59 -2.44 2.01
N MET A 122 -14.72 -1.89 1.58
CA MET A 122 -15.97 -2.66 1.41
C MET A 122 -15.87 -3.68 0.27
N GLN A 123 -15.08 -3.40 -0.76
CA GLN A 123 -14.96 -4.21 -1.97
C GLN A 123 -13.80 -5.22 -1.92
N ARG A 124 -12.80 -4.99 -1.09
CA ARG A 124 -11.60 -5.83 -0.94
C ARG A 124 -11.38 -6.20 0.52
N SER A 125 -10.97 -7.44 0.78
CA SER A 125 -10.49 -7.82 2.10
C SER A 125 -9.20 -7.06 2.42
N PHE A 126 -9.03 -6.63 3.67
CA PHE A 126 -7.76 -6.00 4.11
C PHE A 126 -6.54 -6.90 3.87
N SER A 127 -6.72 -8.24 3.94
CA SER A 127 -5.65 -9.19 3.62
C SER A 127 -5.13 -9.06 2.19
N ASP A 128 -6.00 -8.71 1.25
CA ASP A 128 -5.71 -8.68 -0.19
C ASP A 128 -5.08 -7.36 -0.66
N LEU A 129 -4.99 -6.39 0.24
CA LEU A 129 -4.34 -5.11 -0.02
C LEU A 129 -2.82 -5.26 -0.08
N LEU A 130 -2.18 -4.46 -0.92
CA LEU A 130 -0.73 -4.31 -0.96
C LEU A 130 -0.19 -3.72 0.35
N PRO A 131 1.08 -3.93 0.69
CA PRO A 131 1.68 -3.40 1.92
C PRO A 131 1.51 -1.88 2.09
N THR A 132 1.68 -1.11 1.01
CA THR A 132 1.50 0.35 1.05
C THR A 132 0.03 0.76 1.15
N GLU A 133 -0.88 0.04 0.51
CA GLU A 133 -2.33 0.23 0.66
C GLU A 133 -2.78 -0.02 2.11
N LYS A 134 -2.26 -1.10 2.75
CA LYS A 134 -2.46 -1.36 4.19
C LYS A 134 -1.95 -0.21 5.05
N ALA A 135 -0.80 0.37 4.71
CA ALA A 135 -0.22 1.47 5.44
C ALA A 135 -1.11 2.72 5.43
N VAL A 136 -1.70 3.05 4.28
CA VAL A 136 -2.62 4.19 4.13
C VAL A 136 -3.90 3.98 4.93
N VAL A 137 -4.52 2.80 4.81
CA VAL A 137 -5.72 2.44 5.56
C VAL A 137 -5.49 2.56 7.07
N LEU A 138 -4.39 1.97 7.56
CA LEU A 138 -4.05 2.00 8.99
C LEU A 138 -3.71 3.42 9.47
N LYS A 139 -3.12 4.26 8.63
CA LYS A 139 -2.86 5.68 8.94
C LYS A 139 -4.17 6.42 9.17
N LEU A 140 -5.13 6.31 8.24
CA LEU A 140 -6.43 6.96 8.37
C LEU A 140 -7.16 6.53 9.66
N ARG A 141 -7.19 5.22 9.94
CA ARG A 141 -7.79 4.68 11.16
C ARG A 141 -7.08 5.18 12.42
N TYR A 142 -5.76 5.22 12.39
CA TYR A 142 -4.96 5.70 13.52
C TYR A 142 -5.21 7.18 13.81
N GLU A 143 -5.26 8.02 12.77
CA GLU A 143 -5.55 9.45 12.88
C GLU A 143 -6.96 9.71 13.40
N LYS A 144 -7.96 8.97 12.93
CA LYS A 144 -9.35 9.06 13.40
C LYS A 144 -9.47 8.72 14.88
N ILE A 145 -8.86 7.63 15.35
CA ILE A 145 -8.88 7.24 16.76
C ILE A 145 -8.11 8.24 17.63
N THR A 146 -6.96 8.72 17.18
CA THR A 146 -6.16 9.67 17.96
C THR A 146 -6.79 11.06 18.02
N SER A 147 -7.50 11.49 16.98
CA SER A 147 -8.25 12.76 17.01
C SER A 147 -9.47 12.68 17.93
N GLN A 148 -10.19 11.55 17.93
CA GLN A 148 -11.27 11.30 18.88
C GLN A 148 -10.77 11.24 20.34
N GLY A 149 -9.61 10.61 20.57
CA GLY A 149 -8.96 10.57 21.89
C GLY A 149 -8.61 11.95 22.40
N LYS A 150 -8.03 12.82 21.57
CA LYS A 150 -7.74 14.22 21.93
C LYS A 150 -9.00 15.02 22.27
N ARG A 151 -10.09 14.81 21.56
CA ARG A 151 -11.37 15.48 21.81
C ARG A 151 -11.97 15.06 23.16
N ASN A 152 -11.89 13.78 23.48
CA ASN A 152 -12.32 13.24 24.77
C ASN A 152 -11.41 13.68 25.92
N ASP A 153 -10.11 13.80 25.70
CA ASP A 153 -9.16 14.29 26.71
C ASP A 153 -9.34 15.79 26.97
N LEU A 154 -9.61 16.61 25.94
CA LEU A 154 -9.98 18.02 26.10
C LEU A 154 -11.29 18.18 26.87
N GLN A 155 -12.29 17.34 26.62
CA GLN A 155 -13.56 17.35 27.33
C GLN A 155 -13.40 16.92 28.80
N LYS A 156 -12.55 15.91 29.05
CA LYS A 156 -12.18 15.51 30.45
C LYS A 156 -11.34 16.56 31.13
N GLU A 157 -10.45 17.26 30.42
CA GLU A 157 -9.66 18.37 30.97
C GLU A 157 -10.55 19.56 31.33
N LEU A 158 -11.50 19.92 30.46
CA LEU A 158 -12.52 20.95 30.74
C LEU A 158 -13.37 20.60 31.95
N ASN A 159 -13.83 19.36 32.07
CA ASN A 159 -14.59 18.90 33.25
C ASN A 159 -13.74 18.92 34.52
N ARG A 160 -12.43 18.56 34.42
CA ARG A 160 -11.49 18.63 35.58
C ARG A 160 -11.15 20.04 36.01
N LEU A 161 -11.04 20.97 35.04
CA LEU A 161 -10.84 22.39 35.34
C LEU A 161 -12.06 22.99 36.09
N ASN A 162 -13.26 22.50 35.74
CA ASN A 162 -14.49 22.86 36.47
C ASN A 162 -14.55 22.23 37.87
N ASP A 163 -13.95 21.05 38.05
CA ASP A 163 -13.95 20.31 39.35
C ASP A 163 -12.72 20.57 40.25
N GLY A 164 -11.76 21.40 39.79
CA GLY A 164 -10.62 21.88 40.62
C GLY A 164 -9.53 20.85 40.93
N ILE A 165 -9.44 19.71 40.25
CA ILE A 165 -8.47 18.64 40.54
C ILE A 165 -7.36 18.57 39.44
N VAL A 166 -6.13 18.89 39.86
CA VAL A 166 -4.93 18.81 38.96
C VAL A 166 -4.18 17.49 39.19
N VAL A 167 -4.15 16.60 38.20
CA VAL A 167 -3.29 15.41 38.18
C VAL A 167 -2.41 15.39 36.93
N LYS A 168 -1.10 15.55 37.14
CA LYS A 168 -0.09 15.37 36.06
C LYS A 168 0.20 13.89 35.87
N LYS A 169 -0.05 13.33 34.67
CA LYS A 169 0.48 12.04 34.23
C LYS A 169 0.93 12.09 32.75
N ASN A 170 2.07 11.46 32.47
CA ASN A 170 2.64 11.31 31.13
C ASN A 170 1.81 10.31 30.30
N LYS A 171 0.65 10.72 29.77
CA LYS A 171 -0.29 9.87 29.04
C LYS A 171 0.07 9.57 27.58
N ARG A 172 0.90 10.38 26.93
CA ARG A 172 1.11 10.32 25.48
C ARG A 172 1.66 9.00 24.92
N ALA A 173 2.43 8.23 25.70
CA ALA A 173 3.00 6.95 25.26
C ALA A 173 1.99 5.79 25.41
N GLU A 174 1.20 5.80 26.49
CA GLU A 174 0.18 4.80 26.79
C GLU A 174 -1.01 4.91 25.81
N ASP A 175 -1.48 6.11 25.50
CA ASP A 175 -2.58 6.36 24.57
C ASP A 175 -2.24 5.91 23.13
N LYS A 176 -0.98 6.10 22.69
CA LYS A 176 -0.50 5.59 21.40
C LYS A 176 -0.47 4.07 21.34
N LEU A 177 -0.12 3.42 22.44
CA LEU A 177 -0.06 1.96 22.53
C LEU A 177 -1.47 1.36 22.50
N ASP A 178 -2.42 1.97 23.21
CA ASP A 178 -3.81 1.52 23.25
C ASP A 178 -4.53 1.73 21.92
N SER A 179 -4.29 2.82 21.21
CA SER A 179 -4.82 3.05 19.88
C SER A 179 -4.34 1.97 18.90
N ARG A 180 -3.05 1.59 18.92
CA ARG A 180 -2.52 0.51 18.08
C ARG A 180 -3.10 -0.85 18.45
N LYS A 181 -3.34 -1.12 19.73
CA LYS A 181 -3.98 -2.38 20.18
C LYS A 181 -5.43 -2.48 19.72
N ASN A 182 -6.17 -1.37 19.72
CA ASN A 182 -7.55 -1.35 19.27
C ASN A 182 -7.65 -1.61 17.76
N ILE A 183 -6.83 -0.92 16.95
CA ILE A 183 -6.72 -1.18 15.51
C ILE A 183 -6.24 -2.63 15.25
N GLY A 184 -5.29 -3.12 16.07
CA GLY A 184 -4.79 -4.49 15.96
C GLY A 184 -5.87 -5.55 16.08
N LYS A 185 -6.84 -5.34 16.96
CA LYS A 185 -7.99 -6.25 17.11
C LYS A 185 -8.92 -6.22 15.89
N GLU A 186 -9.10 -5.05 15.27
CA GLU A 186 -9.95 -4.89 14.08
C GLU A 186 -9.38 -5.64 12.87
N TYR A 187 -8.07 -5.52 12.65
CA TYR A 187 -7.39 -6.10 11.47
C TYR A 187 -6.61 -7.39 11.76
N ASN A 188 -6.75 -7.95 12.96
CA ASN A 188 -6.01 -9.13 13.43
C ASN A 188 -4.47 -8.96 13.31
N LEU A 189 -3.97 -7.78 13.67
CA LEU A 189 -2.56 -7.42 13.64
C LEU A 189 -2.01 -7.12 15.03
N SER A 190 -0.73 -7.39 15.24
CA SER A 190 -0.03 -6.92 16.43
C SER A 190 0.20 -5.40 16.39
N GLY A 191 0.27 -4.74 17.54
CA GLY A 191 0.61 -3.32 17.60
C GLY A 191 1.97 -2.99 16.97
N ALA A 192 2.91 -3.94 17.00
CA ALA A 192 4.20 -3.83 16.33
C ALA A 192 4.05 -3.88 14.80
N SER A 193 3.18 -4.77 14.29
CA SER A 193 2.88 -4.82 12.85
C SER A 193 2.23 -3.54 12.35
N ILE A 194 1.28 -2.99 13.12
CA ILE A 194 0.66 -1.70 12.80
C ILE A 194 1.71 -0.59 12.75
N ALA A 195 2.62 -0.53 13.73
CA ALA A 195 3.68 0.47 13.73
C ALA A 195 4.57 0.38 12.50
N ARG A 196 4.87 -0.85 12.03
CA ARG A 196 5.65 -1.08 10.79
C ARG A 196 4.90 -0.59 9.56
N TYR A 197 3.63 -0.96 9.39
CA TYR A 197 2.83 -0.47 8.26
C TYR A 197 2.69 1.06 8.28
N LEU A 198 2.39 1.65 9.44
CA LEU A 198 2.32 3.11 9.55
C LEU A 198 3.60 3.78 9.10
N ARG A 199 4.75 3.13 9.32
CA ARG A 199 6.06 3.67 8.92
C ARG A 199 6.24 3.69 7.41
N LEU A 200 5.64 2.77 6.64
CA LEU A 200 5.73 2.75 5.17
C LEU A 200 5.19 4.03 4.50
N ASN A 201 4.31 4.77 5.16
CA ASN A 201 3.81 6.05 4.63
C ASN A 201 4.91 7.12 4.46
N TYR A 202 6.09 6.93 5.05
CA TYR A 202 7.24 7.84 4.95
C TYR A 202 8.25 7.41 3.89
N LEU A 203 7.96 6.36 3.12
CA LEU A 203 8.78 5.98 1.97
C LEU A 203 8.50 6.88 0.78
N THR A 204 9.52 7.08 -0.07
CA THR A 204 9.33 7.64 -1.40
C THR A 204 8.63 6.64 -2.32
N ASP A 205 8.06 7.12 -3.42
CA ASP A 205 7.21 6.29 -4.29
C ASP A 205 7.98 5.12 -4.92
N ASN A 206 9.25 5.31 -5.23
CA ASN A 206 10.12 4.25 -5.73
C ASN A 206 10.25 3.09 -4.73
N TRP A 207 10.47 3.41 -3.45
CA TRP A 207 10.58 2.40 -2.40
C TRP A 207 9.22 1.78 -2.05
N LYS A 208 8.12 2.53 -2.16
CA LYS A 208 6.76 1.98 -2.03
C LYS A 208 6.50 0.92 -3.10
N GLN A 209 6.84 1.22 -4.36
CA GLN A 209 6.71 0.26 -5.45
C GLN A 209 7.57 -0.98 -5.24
N ALA A 210 8.82 -0.82 -4.77
CA ALA A 210 9.69 -1.94 -4.48
C ALA A 210 9.14 -2.87 -3.39
N VAL A 211 8.44 -2.31 -2.38
CA VAL A 211 7.75 -3.12 -1.34
C VAL A 211 6.54 -3.84 -1.93
N ASP A 212 5.74 -3.16 -2.73
CA ASP A 212 4.51 -3.71 -3.30
C ASP A 212 4.79 -4.78 -4.36
N ASN A 213 5.96 -4.69 -5.01
CA ASN A 213 6.45 -5.70 -5.96
C ASN A 213 7.23 -6.86 -5.29
N ASP A 214 7.28 -6.91 -3.95
CA ASP A 214 8.09 -7.89 -3.19
C ASP A 214 9.60 -7.85 -3.52
N GLU A 215 10.11 -6.74 -4.10
CA GLU A 215 11.55 -6.54 -4.34
C GLU A 215 12.32 -6.38 -3.02
N ILE A 216 11.69 -5.77 -2.02
CA ILE A 216 12.21 -5.63 -0.67
C ILE A 216 11.19 -6.04 0.39
N GLY A 217 11.66 -6.61 1.49
CA GLY A 217 10.80 -7.02 2.60
C GLY A 217 10.38 -5.86 3.50
N LEU A 218 9.26 -6.04 4.21
CA LEU A 218 8.66 -5.04 5.10
C LEU A 218 9.66 -4.44 6.12
N MET A 219 10.53 -5.25 6.72
CA MET A 219 11.48 -4.77 7.73
C MET A 219 12.53 -3.84 7.13
N MET A 220 13.04 -4.18 5.95
CA MET A 220 13.98 -3.36 5.20
C MET A 220 13.35 -2.01 4.82
N ALA A 221 12.11 -2.05 4.33
CA ALA A 221 11.34 -0.85 4.01
C ALA A 221 11.14 0.07 5.22
N VAL A 222 10.89 -0.52 6.39
CA VAL A 222 10.79 0.24 7.66
C VAL A 222 12.11 0.93 8.00
N ASP A 223 13.26 0.25 7.85
CA ASP A 223 14.56 0.87 8.12
C ASP A 223 14.85 2.00 7.13
N ILE A 224 14.61 1.81 5.84
CA ILE A 224 14.76 2.85 4.79
C ILE A 224 13.87 4.06 5.09
N SER A 225 12.64 3.85 5.56
CA SER A 225 11.69 4.93 5.85
C SER A 225 12.13 5.92 6.92
N TYR A 226 13.16 5.59 7.71
CA TYR A 226 13.73 6.51 8.70
C TYR A 226 14.71 7.51 8.09
N LEU A 227 15.26 7.21 6.92
CA LEU A 227 16.14 8.12 6.19
C LEU A 227 15.35 9.33 5.65
N LEU A 228 16.05 10.46 5.49
CA LEU A 228 15.49 11.63 4.84
C LEU A 228 15.05 11.28 3.40
N THR A 229 13.97 11.89 2.92
CA THR A 229 13.39 11.65 1.58
C THR A 229 14.46 11.75 0.47
N GLU A 230 15.31 12.78 0.52
CA GLU A 230 16.39 12.97 -0.45
C GLU A 230 17.42 11.83 -0.44
N LEU A 231 17.71 11.25 0.74
CA LEU A 231 18.62 10.12 0.87
C LEU A 231 17.95 8.80 0.42
N GLN A 232 16.66 8.66 0.62
CA GLN A 232 15.91 7.51 0.10
C GLN A 232 15.97 7.48 -1.43
N ASP A 233 15.69 8.61 -2.09
CA ASP A 233 15.73 8.70 -3.56
C ASP A 233 17.16 8.52 -4.08
N TYR A 234 18.14 9.10 -3.40
CA TYR A 234 19.54 8.91 -3.74
C TYR A 234 19.96 7.44 -3.63
N LEU A 235 19.66 6.79 -2.51
CA LEU A 235 19.94 5.37 -2.29
C LEU A 235 19.30 4.48 -3.35
N TYR A 236 18.04 4.75 -3.70
CA TYR A 236 17.34 3.99 -4.73
C TYR A 236 18.03 4.11 -6.10
N LYS A 237 18.39 5.35 -6.47
CA LYS A 237 19.09 5.65 -7.72
C LYS A 237 20.42 4.92 -7.81
N GLU A 238 21.28 5.05 -6.78
CA GLU A 238 22.60 4.40 -6.74
C GLU A 238 22.47 2.86 -6.82
N CYS A 239 21.50 2.28 -6.08
CA CYS A 239 21.25 0.83 -6.16
C CYS A 239 20.86 0.39 -7.57
N LYS A 240 20.05 1.16 -8.30
CA LYS A 240 19.65 0.82 -9.67
C LYS A 240 20.79 1.05 -10.67
N GLU A 241 21.53 2.16 -10.57
CA GLU A 241 22.63 2.49 -11.49
C GLU A 241 23.79 1.49 -11.37
N TRP A 242 24.13 1.05 -10.16
CA TRP A 242 25.22 0.12 -9.93
C TRP A 242 24.77 -1.35 -9.89
N GLY A 243 23.48 -1.62 -10.08
CA GLY A 243 22.95 -2.99 -9.99
C GLY A 243 23.10 -3.63 -8.60
N LEU A 244 23.15 -2.82 -7.55
CA LEU A 244 23.36 -3.29 -6.19
C LEU A 244 22.06 -3.83 -5.62
N CYS A 245 22.14 -5.02 -5.01
CA CYS A 245 21.06 -5.57 -4.22
C CYS A 245 21.29 -5.24 -2.74
N LEU A 246 20.58 -4.24 -2.25
CA LEU A 246 20.59 -3.86 -0.85
C LEU A 246 20.07 -5.03 0.01
N LYS A 247 20.78 -5.36 1.07
CA LYS A 247 20.34 -6.39 2.03
C LYS A 247 19.61 -5.74 3.21
N PRO A 248 18.75 -6.49 3.94
CA PRO A 248 18.13 -5.97 5.15
C PRO A 248 19.13 -5.47 6.21
N SER A 249 20.33 -6.09 6.28
CA SER A 249 21.44 -5.65 7.12
C SER A 249 21.93 -4.25 6.77
N ASP A 250 21.96 -3.93 5.47
CA ASP A 250 22.49 -2.67 4.96
C ASP A 250 21.52 -1.52 5.26
N ALA A 251 20.22 -1.72 5.01
CA ALA A 251 19.19 -0.76 5.38
C ALA A 251 19.20 -0.47 6.88
N LYS A 252 19.34 -1.51 7.71
CA LYS A 252 19.46 -1.37 9.15
C LYS A 252 20.73 -0.63 9.56
N ALA A 253 21.87 -0.90 8.92
CA ALA A 253 23.13 -0.21 9.20
C ALA A 253 23.04 1.28 8.85
N LEU A 254 22.50 1.63 7.66
CA LEU A 254 22.27 3.01 7.25
C LEU A 254 21.33 3.74 8.22
N HIS A 255 20.24 3.12 8.63
CA HIS A 255 19.33 3.68 9.64
C HIS A 255 20.01 3.91 10.98
N LEU A 256 20.89 2.99 11.44
CA LEU A 256 21.64 3.15 12.68
C LEU A 256 22.73 4.22 12.58
N MET A 257 23.33 4.39 11.40
CA MET A 257 24.28 5.47 11.13
C MET A 257 23.58 6.83 11.21
N ASP A 258 22.43 6.97 10.54
CA ASP A 258 21.62 8.20 10.56
C ASP A 258 21.19 8.60 11.99
N ARG A 259 20.91 7.63 12.86
CA ARG A 259 20.59 7.89 14.27
C ARG A 259 21.78 8.37 15.11
N LYS A 260 23.00 8.00 14.75
CA LYS A 260 24.21 8.40 15.49
C LYS A 260 24.73 9.75 15.02
N GLU A 261 24.72 9.94 13.73
CA GLU A 261 25.20 11.13 13.05
C GLU A 261 24.38 11.31 11.77
N ALA A 262 23.95 12.53 11.48
CA ALA A 262 23.15 12.80 10.30
C ALA A 262 23.81 12.25 9.03
N LEU A 263 23.17 11.25 8.42
CA LEU A 263 23.68 10.56 7.24
C LEU A 263 23.69 11.53 6.05
N ASN A 264 24.75 11.48 5.25
CA ASN A 264 24.87 12.24 4.01
C ASN A 264 25.19 11.32 2.82
N LYS A 265 25.14 11.88 1.59
CA LYS A 265 25.36 11.12 0.35
C LYS A 265 26.75 10.48 0.28
N GLU A 266 27.78 11.15 0.78
CA GLU A 266 29.15 10.64 0.79
C GLU A 266 29.29 9.41 1.71
N MET A 267 28.67 9.46 2.87
CA MET A 267 28.62 8.32 3.81
C MET A 267 27.87 7.13 3.20
N VAL A 268 26.77 7.38 2.51
CA VAL A 268 26.03 6.34 1.79
C VAL A 268 26.92 5.70 0.72
N ASN A 269 27.62 6.49 -0.09
CA ASN A 269 28.54 5.98 -1.11
C ASN A 269 29.68 5.19 -0.50
N THR A 270 30.29 5.71 0.56
CA THR A 270 31.36 5.00 1.27
C THR A 270 30.88 3.65 1.79
N TYR A 271 29.65 3.59 2.30
CA TYR A 271 29.04 2.35 2.76
C TYR A 271 28.78 1.38 1.61
N LEU A 272 28.18 1.86 0.50
CA LEU A 272 27.85 1.03 -0.66
C LEU A 272 29.07 0.52 -1.41
N LEU A 273 30.15 1.33 -1.48
CA LEU A 273 31.40 0.97 -2.14
C LEU A 273 32.31 0.07 -1.29
N ASN A 274 32.01 -0.12 -0.01
CA ASN A 274 32.78 -1.01 0.82
C ASN A 274 32.65 -2.46 0.32
N PRO A 275 33.78 -3.13 -0.06
CA PRO A 275 33.77 -4.49 -0.59
C PRO A 275 33.12 -5.53 0.33
N GLU A 276 33.14 -5.30 1.66
CA GLU A 276 32.48 -6.18 2.62
C GLU A 276 30.96 -6.08 2.56
N ASN A 277 30.42 -4.92 2.19
CA ASN A 277 28.98 -4.67 2.08
C ASN A 277 28.46 -4.95 0.68
N SER A 278 29.28 -4.72 -0.35
CA SER A 278 28.95 -4.84 -1.77
C SER A 278 29.17 -6.24 -2.36
N LYS A 279 29.27 -7.29 -1.53
CA LYS A 279 29.36 -8.66 -2.07
C LYS A 279 28.17 -8.88 -3.01
N PRO A 280 28.42 -9.15 -4.31
CA PRO A 280 27.35 -9.51 -5.24
C PRO A 280 26.57 -10.68 -4.62
N LYS A 281 25.28 -10.78 -4.96
CA LYS A 281 24.49 -11.96 -4.53
C LYS A 281 25.33 -13.20 -4.79
N GLU A 282 25.76 -13.90 -3.74
CA GLU A 282 26.21 -15.27 -3.92
C GLU A 282 25.13 -15.97 -4.74
N TYR A 283 25.54 -16.52 -5.88
CA TYR A 283 24.66 -17.22 -6.80
C TYR A 283 23.70 -18.07 -5.99
N GLN A 284 22.40 -17.86 -6.20
CA GLN A 284 21.39 -18.66 -5.49
C GLN A 284 21.65 -20.12 -5.88
N ASN A 285 21.97 -20.96 -4.90
CA ASN A 285 22.07 -22.38 -5.13
C ASN A 285 20.71 -22.90 -5.62
N ILE A 286 20.59 -23.14 -6.90
CA ILE A 286 19.40 -23.75 -7.49
C ILE A 286 19.36 -25.19 -7.00
N LYS A 287 18.45 -25.49 -6.07
CA LYS A 287 18.22 -26.87 -5.63
C LYS A 287 17.33 -27.56 -6.65
N LEU A 288 17.91 -28.49 -7.39
CA LEU A 288 17.14 -29.42 -8.21
C LEU A 288 16.29 -30.32 -7.28
N SER A 289 15.03 -30.58 -7.69
CA SER A 289 14.19 -31.53 -6.96
C SER A 289 14.84 -32.93 -6.98
N GLN A 290 14.63 -33.73 -5.93
CA GLN A 290 15.15 -35.08 -5.88
C GLN A 290 14.70 -35.95 -7.06
N SER A 291 13.50 -35.70 -7.58
CA SER A 291 12.97 -36.39 -8.76
C SER A 291 13.72 -36.02 -10.03
N ALA A 292 14.01 -34.74 -10.23
CA ALA A 292 14.82 -34.27 -11.37
C ALA A 292 16.25 -34.76 -11.28
N TYR A 293 16.84 -34.70 -10.09
CA TYR A 293 18.20 -35.23 -9.90
C TYR A 293 18.31 -36.74 -10.21
N LYS A 294 17.41 -37.55 -9.66
CA LYS A 294 17.37 -38.99 -9.94
C LYS A 294 17.05 -39.34 -11.40
N LYS A 295 16.30 -38.50 -12.08
CA LYS A 295 15.93 -38.72 -13.48
C LYS A 295 17.06 -38.44 -14.45
N PHE A 296 17.87 -37.41 -14.20
CA PHE A 296 18.85 -36.90 -15.16
C PHE A 296 20.31 -37.13 -14.74
N PHE A 297 20.61 -37.39 -13.46
CA PHE A 297 21.96 -37.42 -12.88
C PHE A 297 22.15 -38.62 -11.93
N ARG A 298 21.89 -39.84 -12.44
CA ARG A 298 21.86 -41.04 -11.56
C ARG A 298 23.21 -41.42 -10.96
N ASP A 299 24.28 -41.26 -11.73
CA ASP A 299 25.59 -41.78 -11.42
C ASP A 299 26.73 -40.76 -11.57
N GLU A 300 26.39 -39.49 -11.87
CA GLU A 300 27.38 -38.44 -12.04
C GLU A 300 27.84 -37.81 -10.73
N SER A 301 29.11 -37.47 -10.69
CA SER A 301 29.68 -36.69 -9.60
C SER A 301 29.12 -35.24 -9.57
N LYS A 302 29.17 -34.60 -8.42
CA LYS A 302 28.69 -33.21 -8.27
C LYS A 302 29.32 -32.25 -9.30
N GLU A 303 30.61 -32.43 -9.60
CA GLU A 303 31.36 -31.60 -10.56
C GLU A 303 30.90 -31.84 -12.01
N GLU A 304 30.53 -33.08 -12.35
CA GLU A 304 29.98 -33.43 -13.66
C GLU A 304 28.57 -32.84 -13.85
N VAL A 305 27.73 -32.94 -12.80
CA VAL A 305 26.39 -32.33 -12.81
C VAL A 305 26.48 -30.81 -13.05
N GLU A 306 27.39 -30.10 -12.39
CA GLU A 306 27.59 -28.69 -12.60
C GLU A 306 27.95 -28.36 -14.06
N LYS A 307 28.89 -29.12 -14.66
CA LYS A 307 29.27 -28.97 -16.07
C LYS A 307 28.13 -29.25 -17.06
N ILE A 308 27.31 -30.26 -16.75
CA ILE A 308 26.15 -30.60 -17.60
C ILE A 308 25.11 -29.47 -17.54
N VAL A 309 24.81 -28.96 -16.33
CA VAL A 309 23.86 -27.87 -16.13
C VAL A 309 24.34 -26.60 -16.82
N GLU A 310 25.63 -26.25 -16.71
CA GLU A 310 26.21 -25.08 -17.40
C GLU A 310 26.08 -25.21 -18.93
N ARG A 311 26.36 -26.38 -19.48
CA ARG A 311 26.19 -26.63 -20.94
C ARG A 311 24.73 -26.53 -21.36
N ALA A 312 23.82 -27.12 -20.58
CA ALA A 312 22.39 -27.08 -20.87
C ALA A 312 21.85 -25.65 -20.85
N LEU A 313 22.25 -24.84 -19.87
CA LEU A 313 21.89 -23.42 -19.77
C LEU A 313 22.50 -22.62 -20.94
N ALA A 314 23.77 -22.87 -21.28
CA ALA A 314 24.40 -22.21 -22.41
C ALA A 314 23.70 -22.52 -23.75
N MET A 315 23.28 -23.77 -23.97
CA MET A 315 22.49 -24.15 -25.15
C MET A 315 21.11 -23.49 -25.13
N TYR A 316 20.40 -23.56 -24.02
CA TYR A 316 19.08 -22.94 -23.87
C TYR A 316 19.08 -21.43 -24.18
N PHE A 317 20.01 -20.68 -23.59
CA PHE A 317 20.13 -19.24 -23.84
C PHE A 317 20.69 -18.90 -25.24
N ARG A 318 21.43 -19.81 -25.85
CA ARG A 318 21.89 -19.63 -27.24
C ARG A 318 20.76 -19.81 -28.25
N GLU A 319 19.87 -20.77 -28.03
CA GLU A 319 18.70 -21.02 -28.87
C GLU A 319 17.56 -19.98 -28.65
N ASN A 320 17.42 -19.45 -27.43
CA ASN A 320 16.37 -18.51 -27.07
C ASN A 320 16.81 -17.02 -27.10
N LYS A 321 18.05 -16.70 -27.48
CA LYS A 321 18.54 -15.31 -27.62
C LYS A 321 17.92 -14.53 -28.78
N GLN A 322 17.05 -15.13 -29.58
CA GLN A 322 16.26 -14.45 -30.63
C GLN A 322 14.89 -13.97 -30.13
N ALA A 323 14.55 -14.15 -28.85
CA ALA A 323 13.26 -13.81 -28.24
C ALA A 323 13.35 -12.78 -27.10
N LEU A 324 14.45 -12.08 -26.94
CA LEU A 324 14.67 -10.91 -26.09
C LEU A 324 15.25 -9.79 -26.97
#